data_779a758bd5493974e1dd71c0a81e8f3a
#
_entry.id   779a758bd5493974e1dd71c0a81e8f3a
#
_cell.length_a   1.000
_cell.length_b   1.000
_cell.length_c   1.000
_cell.angle_alpha   90.00
_cell.angle_beta   90.00
_cell.angle_gamma   90.00
#
_symmetry.space_group_name_H-M   'P 1'
#
loop_
_entity.id
_entity.type
_entity.pdbx_description
1 polymer ?
#
loop_
_entity_poly.entity_id
_entity_poly.type
_entity_poly.pdbx_seq_one_letter_code
_entity_poly.pdbx_strand_id
1 'polypeptide(L)'
;MPEPTALPPRPQPVIHHGRPPRSRRFYALLGGGLAFFVFAFGFGLYRYNWNGGVTKIVTTVLPYPAAIVDGRIIRFSDYQNTLAVLQRFYEAERERAAPGSVFPSEAELKARVLDRLIKDQLAIGLAERYEIVVTSETVRSAYDSTILDQSSLDSPTGKAKAEAQAAETLDDLYGLRPSQFKNRVLHPFLIRQKLEQAIQNDVELNAEKYKKAEAALSELKAGKAFKDVALTYSEDSNAAATGGERGMIGRGLLPPEVEAAAFALSPGETSSIVKSALGYHVLRVTGRQESDGVVSKVQLQEILVRPVQLDDYLEAQKKTASITIFGH
;
A
#
# COMPACT_ATOMS: atom_id res chain seq x y z
N MET A 1 -33.27 68.44 -62.17
CA MET A 1 -32.36 68.26 -61.05
C MET A 1 -33.13 67.40 -60.03
N PRO A 2 -32.67 66.13 -59.70
CA PRO A 2 -33.31 65.35 -58.63
C PRO A 2 -32.84 65.82 -57.26
N GLU A 3 -33.77 65.89 -56.32
CA GLU A 3 -33.54 66.21 -54.93
C GLU A 3 -32.64 65.25 -54.21
N PRO A 4 -31.80 65.62 -53.27
CA PRO A 4 -30.93 64.78 -52.53
C PRO A 4 -31.74 63.93 -51.51
N THR A 5 -31.67 62.61 -51.65
CA THR A 5 -32.26 61.58 -50.77
C THR A 5 -31.61 61.75 -49.37
N ALA A 6 -32.42 62.01 -48.37
CA ALA A 6 -31.99 62.10 -46.96
C ALA A 6 -31.46 60.73 -46.46
N LEU A 7 -30.28 60.74 -45.86
CA LEU A 7 -29.66 59.57 -45.21
C LEU A 7 -30.50 59.08 -44.03
N PRO A 8 -30.64 57.79 -43.81
CA PRO A 8 -31.37 57.25 -42.66
C PRO A 8 -30.67 57.62 -41.34
N PRO A 9 -31.41 57.84 -40.24
CA PRO A 9 -30.85 58.22 -38.97
C PRO A 9 -29.91 57.10 -38.44
N ARG A 10 -28.77 57.52 -37.88
CA ARG A 10 -27.80 56.59 -37.24
C ARG A 10 -28.46 55.84 -36.08
N PRO A 11 -28.26 54.52 -35.95
CA PRO A 11 -28.77 53.78 -34.80
C PRO A 11 -28.14 54.33 -33.50
N GLN A 12 -28.99 54.59 -32.53
CA GLN A 12 -28.54 55.04 -31.22
C GLN A 12 -27.82 53.87 -30.49
N PRO A 13 -26.74 54.13 -29.75
CA PRO A 13 -26.03 53.09 -29.02
C PRO A 13 -26.96 52.51 -27.95
N VAL A 14 -27.15 51.16 -27.98
CA VAL A 14 -27.84 50.44 -26.93
C VAL A 14 -26.96 50.47 -25.68
N ILE A 15 -27.37 51.25 -24.70
CA ILE A 15 -26.70 51.30 -23.40
C ILE A 15 -27.03 49.97 -22.70
N HIS A 16 -26.11 49.03 -22.77
CA HIS A 16 -26.14 47.86 -21.89
C HIS A 16 -25.87 48.34 -20.47
N HIS A 17 -26.91 48.39 -19.66
CA HIS A 17 -26.76 48.54 -18.21
C HIS A 17 -26.01 47.32 -17.68
N GLY A 18 -24.69 47.35 -17.72
CA GLY A 18 -23.82 46.39 -17.06
C GLY A 18 -24.16 46.37 -15.57
N ARG A 19 -24.32 45.19 -14.97
CA ARG A 19 -24.51 45.09 -13.52
C ARG A 19 -23.40 45.89 -12.82
N PRO A 20 -23.74 46.70 -11.80
CA PRO A 20 -22.74 47.55 -11.13
C PRO A 20 -21.64 46.61 -10.55
N PRO A 21 -20.34 46.99 -10.63
CA PRO A 21 -19.26 46.20 -10.04
C PRO A 21 -19.52 46.06 -8.54
N ARG A 22 -19.65 44.85 -8.09
CA ARG A 22 -19.82 44.53 -6.65
C ARG A 22 -18.66 45.17 -5.89
N SER A 23 -18.95 45.96 -4.84
CA SER A 23 -17.94 46.72 -4.12
C SER A 23 -16.87 45.81 -3.49
N ARG A 24 -15.62 46.28 -3.37
CA ARG A 24 -14.53 45.56 -2.66
C ARG A 24 -14.97 45.10 -1.26
N ARG A 25 -15.84 45.85 -0.59
CA ARG A 25 -16.42 45.49 0.72
C ARG A 25 -17.30 44.24 0.64
N PHE A 26 -18.05 44.04 -0.44
CA PHE A 26 -18.89 42.84 -0.63
C PHE A 26 -18.02 41.58 -0.76
N TYR A 27 -16.95 41.63 -1.52
CA TYR A 27 -16.02 40.49 -1.62
C TYR A 27 -15.23 40.23 -0.33
N ALA A 28 -14.88 41.29 0.42
CA ALA A 28 -14.23 41.19 1.73
C ALA A 28 -15.16 40.53 2.77
N LEU A 29 -16.45 40.91 2.80
CA LEU A 29 -17.44 40.28 3.68
C LEU A 29 -17.72 38.82 3.30
N LEU A 30 -17.81 38.51 2.01
CA LEU A 30 -17.97 37.14 1.53
C LEU A 30 -16.76 36.26 1.87
N GLY A 31 -15.55 36.77 1.64
CA GLY A 31 -14.29 36.09 2.00
C GLY A 31 -14.15 35.91 3.50
N GLY A 32 -14.46 36.94 4.31
CA GLY A 32 -14.45 36.87 5.76
C GLY A 32 -15.48 35.87 6.31
N GLY A 33 -16.70 35.90 5.76
CA GLY A 33 -17.75 34.92 6.13
C GLY A 33 -17.39 33.48 5.80
N LEU A 34 -16.78 33.23 4.64
CA LEU A 34 -16.29 31.89 4.25
C LEU A 34 -15.15 31.44 5.17
N ALA A 35 -14.18 32.30 5.44
CA ALA A 35 -13.06 32.00 6.33
C ALA A 35 -13.56 31.69 7.75
N PHE A 36 -14.51 32.45 8.27
CA PHE A 36 -15.15 32.18 9.57
C PHE A 36 -15.90 30.85 9.56
N PHE A 37 -16.65 30.55 8.50
CA PHE A 37 -17.35 29.27 8.38
C PHE A 37 -16.37 28.09 8.37
N VAL A 38 -15.32 28.17 7.59
CA VAL A 38 -14.28 27.11 7.56
C VAL A 38 -13.65 26.92 8.93
N PHE A 39 -13.32 28.01 9.63
CA PHE A 39 -12.74 27.95 10.97
C PHE A 39 -13.74 27.38 12.00
N ALA A 40 -14.96 27.92 12.06
CA ALA A 40 -15.99 27.49 13.01
C ALA A 40 -16.41 26.03 12.78
N PHE A 41 -16.54 25.60 11.51
CA PHE A 41 -16.83 24.22 11.16
C PHE A 41 -15.67 23.29 11.56
N GLY A 42 -14.42 23.68 11.27
CA GLY A 42 -13.24 22.92 11.69
C GLY A 42 -13.16 22.79 13.22
N PHE A 43 -13.45 23.87 13.95
CA PHE A 43 -13.53 23.81 15.41
C PHE A 43 -14.61 22.82 15.89
N GLY A 44 -15.80 22.85 15.29
CA GLY A 44 -16.87 21.89 15.58
C GLY A 44 -16.49 20.45 15.25
N LEU A 45 -15.82 20.26 14.10
CA LEU A 45 -15.33 18.96 13.66
C LEU A 45 -14.36 18.33 14.66
N TYR A 46 -13.35 19.06 15.13
CA TYR A 46 -12.29 18.53 15.99
C TYR A 46 -12.63 18.56 17.47
N ARG A 47 -13.46 19.54 17.92
CA ARG A 47 -13.78 19.71 19.35
C ARG A 47 -15.01 18.91 19.77
N TYR A 48 -15.98 18.72 18.86
CA TYR A 48 -17.26 18.06 19.14
C TYR A 48 -17.46 16.78 18.34
N ASN A 49 -16.45 16.31 17.60
CA ASN A 49 -16.50 15.07 16.79
C ASN A 49 -17.72 15.01 15.85
N TRP A 50 -18.01 16.10 15.15
CA TRP A 50 -19.12 16.12 14.21
C TRP A 50 -18.91 15.08 13.09
N ASN A 51 -19.83 14.12 12.97
CA ASN A 51 -19.76 13.00 12.01
C ASN A 51 -21.05 12.79 11.18
N GLY A 52 -21.99 13.73 11.22
CA GLY A 52 -23.25 13.66 10.50
C GLY A 52 -23.12 13.79 8.97
N GLY A 53 -24.26 13.65 8.25
CA GLY A 53 -24.29 13.77 6.79
C GLY A 53 -23.73 15.10 6.25
N VAL A 54 -24.02 16.23 6.93
CA VAL A 54 -23.47 17.54 6.58
C VAL A 54 -21.96 17.57 6.71
N THR A 55 -21.41 16.93 7.74
CA THR A 55 -19.95 16.83 7.95
C THR A 55 -19.30 16.08 6.79
N LYS A 56 -19.88 14.96 6.35
CA LYS A 56 -19.38 14.20 5.19
C LYS A 56 -19.34 15.04 3.92
N ILE A 57 -20.38 15.81 3.65
CA ILE A 57 -20.44 16.69 2.47
C ILE A 57 -19.38 17.79 2.56
N VAL A 58 -19.29 18.49 3.68
CA VAL A 58 -18.36 19.61 3.87
C VAL A 58 -16.91 19.14 3.82
N THR A 59 -16.57 18.02 4.49
CA THR A 59 -15.21 17.48 4.49
C THR A 59 -14.79 16.83 3.16
N THR A 60 -15.73 16.50 2.29
CA THR A 60 -15.45 16.08 0.92
C THR A 60 -15.02 17.25 0.04
N VAL A 61 -15.63 18.44 0.24
CA VAL A 61 -15.33 19.65 -0.53
C VAL A 61 -14.15 20.40 0.06
N LEU A 62 -14.11 20.56 1.39
CA LEU A 62 -13.03 21.27 2.10
C LEU A 62 -12.02 20.25 2.67
N PRO A 63 -10.72 20.42 2.38
CA PRO A 63 -9.69 19.45 2.74
C PRO A 63 -9.27 19.57 4.22
N TYR A 64 -10.20 19.36 5.15
CA TYR A 64 -9.87 19.30 6.57
C TYR A 64 -8.86 18.16 6.83
N PRO A 65 -7.75 18.42 7.54
CA PRO A 65 -6.76 17.39 7.82
C PRO A 65 -7.23 16.46 8.95
N ALA A 66 -7.08 15.13 8.78
CA ALA A 66 -7.06 14.19 9.89
C ALA A 66 -5.66 14.13 10.52
N ALA A 67 -4.62 14.20 9.67
CA ALA A 67 -3.24 14.35 10.08
C ALA A 67 -2.42 15.06 9.01
N ILE A 68 -1.24 15.56 9.38
CA ILE A 68 -0.21 16.07 8.47
C ILE A 68 1.06 15.27 8.74
N VAL A 69 1.65 14.69 7.71
CA VAL A 69 2.87 13.87 7.76
C VAL A 69 3.91 14.46 6.81
N ASP A 70 5.01 14.99 7.34
CA ASP A 70 6.06 15.66 6.57
C ASP A 70 5.51 16.71 5.57
N GLY A 71 4.53 17.51 6.03
CA GLY A 71 3.85 18.52 5.23
C GLY A 71 2.74 17.98 4.30
N ARG A 72 2.52 16.69 4.20
CA ARG A 72 1.48 16.06 3.37
C ARG A 72 0.20 15.88 4.17
N ILE A 73 -0.93 16.31 3.63
CA ILE A 73 -2.22 16.27 4.30
C ILE A 73 -2.89 14.90 4.10
N ILE A 74 -3.23 14.23 5.19
CA ILE A 74 -4.22 13.16 5.23
C ILE A 74 -5.58 13.83 5.43
N ARG A 75 -6.46 13.75 4.45
CA ARG A 75 -7.78 14.39 4.53
C ARG A 75 -8.68 13.65 5.51
N PHE A 76 -9.46 14.40 6.27
CA PHE A 76 -10.45 13.83 7.19
C PHE A 76 -11.49 12.96 6.45
N SER A 77 -11.87 13.35 5.22
CA SER A 77 -12.76 12.53 4.37
C SER A 77 -12.15 11.16 4.03
N ASP A 78 -10.85 11.08 3.77
CA ASP A 78 -10.19 9.81 3.44
C ASP A 78 -10.11 8.91 4.68
N TYR A 79 -9.84 9.51 5.84
CA TYR A 79 -9.89 8.81 7.13
C TYR A 79 -11.29 8.24 7.41
N GLN A 80 -12.35 9.06 7.30
CA GLN A 80 -13.72 8.61 7.51
C GLN A 80 -14.15 7.52 6.53
N ASN A 81 -13.81 7.67 5.25
CA ASN A 81 -14.13 6.67 4.23
C ASN A 81 -13.43 5.33 4.50
N THR A 82 -12.14 5.37 4.89
CA THR A 82 -11.37 4.16 5.22
C THR A 82 -11.93 3.48 6.46
N LEU A 83 -12.28 4.27 7.48
CA LEU A 83 -12.91 3.75 8.70
C LEU A 83 -14.25 3.08 8.42
N ALA A 84 -15.10 3.70 7.59
CA ALA A 84 -16.40 3.15 7.23
C ALA A 84 -16.28 1.81 6.46
N VAL A 85 -15.30 1.70 5.55
CA VAL A 85 -15.02 0.44 4.84
C VAL A 85 -14.61 -0.65 5.83
N LEU A 86 -13.73 -0.33 6.77
CA LEU A 86 -13.24 -1.30 7.76
C LEU A 86 -14.33 -1.71 8.75
N GLN A 87 -15.16 -0.77 9.18
CA GLN A 87 -16.33 -1.05 10.04
C GLN A 87 -17.30 -2.01 9.35
N ARG A 88 -17.66 -1.73 8.09
CA ARG A 88 -18.56 -2.61 7.31
C ARG A 88 -17.99 -4.02 7.15
N PHE A 89 -16.70 -4.13 6.87
CA PHE A 89 -16.02 -5.42 6.78
C PHE A 89 -16.15 -6.22 8.10
N TYR A 90 -15.83 -5.58 9.23
CA TYR A 90 -15.93 -6.26 10.54
C TYR A 90 -17.37 -6.54 10.97
N GLU A 91 -18.35 -5.76 10.56
CA GLU A 91 -19.77 -6.05 10.76
C GLU A 91 -20.16 -7.33 10.02
N ALA A 92 -19.81 -7.46 8.74
CA ALA A 92 -20.06 -8.67 7.96
C ALA A 92 -19.33 -9.90 8.51
N GLU A 93 -18.09 -9.72 9.01
CA GLU A 93 -17.35 -10.82 9.65
C GLU A 93 -17.97 -11.24 10.99
N ARG A 94 -18.50 -10.30 11.78
CA ARG A 94 -19.21 -10.62 13.04
C ARG A 94 -20.45 -11.47 12.83
N GLU A 95 -21.20 -11.22 11.74
CA GLU A 95 -22.39 -12.01 11.38
C GLU A 95 -22.05 -13.48 11.04
N ARG A 96 -20.83 -13.72 10.54
CA ARG A 96 -20.34 -15.04 10.12
C ARG A 96 -19.51 -15.76 11.16
N ALA A 97 -19.11 -15.05 12.23
CA ALA A 97 -18.14 -15.54 13.18
C ALA A 97 -18.69 -16.59 14.13
N ALA A 98 -17.84 -17.51 14.55
CA ALA A 98 -18.15 -18.47 15.60
C ALA A 98 -18.33 -17.78 16.97
N PRO A 99 -19.16 -18.33 17.87
CA PRO A 99 -19.28 -17.83 19.24
C PRO A 99 -17.94 -17.70 19.93
N GLY A 100 -17.68 -16.54 20.55
CA GLY A 100 -16.41 -16.26 21.24
C GLY A 100 -15.32 -15.61 20.40
N SER A 101 -15.58 -15.33 19.12
CA SER A 101 -14.64 -14.56 18.27
C SER A 101 -14.41 -13.15 18.82
N VAL A 102 -13.16 -12.71 18.85
CA VAL A 102 -12.79 -11.38 19.34
C VAL A 102 -12.61 -10.42 18.15
N PHE A 103 -13.23 -9.27 18.21
CA PHE A 103 -13.15 -8.22 17.22
C PHE A 103 -12.58 -6.94 17.81
N PRO A 104 -11.88 -6.12 17.00
CA PRO A 104 -11.37 -4.85 17.50
C PRO A 104 -12.50 -3.91 17.91
N SER A 105 -12.26 -3.14 18.96
CA SER A 105 -13.14 -2.05 19.40
C SER A 105 -13.13 -0.90 18.39
N GLU A 106 -14.09 0.01 18.48
CA GLU A 106 -14.13 1.20 17.60
C GLU A 106 -12.86 2.07 17.77
N ALA A 107 -12.37 2.22 18.99
CA ALA A 107 -11.15 2.98 19.26
C ALA A 107 -9.92 2.33 18.60
N GLU A 108 -9.81 1.01 18.66
CA GLU A 108 -8.74 0.27 17.98
C GLU A 108 -8.85 0.38 16.45
N LEU A 109 -10.05 0.35 15.90
CA LEU A 109 -10.26 0.54 14.45
C LEU A 109 -9.83 1.94 14.01
N LYS A 110 -10.22 2.97 14.76
CA LYS A 110 -9.82 4.36 14.52
C LYS A 110 -8.29 4.51 14.54
N ALA A 111 -7.63 3.96 15.55
CA ALA A 111 -6.19 4.00 15.68
C ALA A 111 -5.48 3.27 14.53
N ARG A 112 -5.95 2.08 14.14
CA ARG A 112 -5.40 1.29 13.03
C ARG A 112 -5.54 2.00 11.68
N VAL A 113 -6.70 2.62 11.43
CA VAL A 113 -6.92 3.38 10.19
C VAL A 113 -5.97 4.57 10.11
N LEU A 114 -5.83 5.32 11.20
CA LEU A 114 -4.94 6.47 11.23
C LEU A 114 -3.48 6.05 11.03
N ASP A 115 -3.02 5.04 11.75
CA ASP A 115 -1.67 4.48 11.63
C ASP A 115 -1.38 4.04 10.19
N ARG A 116 -2.31 3.31 9.59
CA ARG A 116 -2.19 2.90 8.18
C ARG A 116 -2.07 4.08 7.23
N LEU A 117 -2.93 5.10 7.37
CA LEU A 117 -2.90 6.27 6.51
C LEU A 117 -1.61 7.08 6.67
N ILE A 118 -1.07 7.16 7.89
CA ILE A 118 0.25 7.77 8.15
C ILE A 118 1.35 6.98 7.42
N LYS A 119 1.37 5.66 7.55
CA LYS A 119 2.33 4.79 6.84
C LYS A 119 2.18 4.89 5.32
N ASP A 120 0.96 5.00 4.81
CA ASP A 120 0.72 5.17 3.38
C ASP A 120 1.26 6.51 2.87
N GLN A 121 1.17 7.60 3.66
CA GLN A 121 1.80 8.88 3.29
C GLN A 121 3.33 8.81 3.33
N LEU A 122 3.91 8.14 4.31
CA LEU A 122 5.35 7.88 4.36
C LEU A 122 5.80 7.03 3.17
N ALA A 123 5.03 5.99 2.81
CA ALA A 123 5.30 5.15 1.66
C ALA A 123 5.24 5.93 0.34
N ILE A 124 4.28 6.85 0.17
CA ILE A 124 4.21 7.74 -1.00
C ILE A 124 5.46 8.62 -1.09
N GLY A 125 5.88 9.24 0.02
CA GLY A 125 7.09 10.04 0.06
C GLY A 125 8.36 9.24 -0.24
N LEU A 126 8.40 7.98 0.19
CA LEU A 126 9.47 7.05 -0.14
C LEU A 126 9.43 6.66 -1.63
N ALA A 127 8.26 6.31 -2.14
CA ALA A 127 8.08 5.93 -3.54
C ALA A 127 8.57 7.03 -4.51
N GLU A 128 8.35 8.29 -4.17
CA GLU A 128 8.89 9.43 -4.94
C GLU A 128 10.43 9.44 -4.91
N ARG A 129 11.07 9.16 -3.77
CA ARG A 129 12.55 9.08 -3.66
C ARG A 129 13.14 7.90 -4.44
N TYR A 130 12.42 6.79 -4.52
CA TYR A 130 12.79 5.61 -5.32
C TYR A 130 12.29 5.71 -6.77
N GLU A 131 11.76 6.85 -7.21
CA GLU A 131 11.22 7.10 -8.57
C GLU A 131 10.18 6.05 -9.01
N ILE A 132 9.42 5.53 -8.04
CA ILE A 132 8.38 4.52 -8.29
C ILE A 132 7.14 5.16 -8.87
N VAL A 133 6.79 4.74 -10.07
CA VAL A 133 5.57 5.17 -10.76
C VAL A 133 4.61 4.00 -10.91
N VAL A 134 3.35 4.22 -10.50
CA VAL A 134 2.23 3.33 -10.75
C VAL A 134 1.24 4.05 -11.67
N THR A 135 1.20 3.64 -12.92
CA THR A 135 0.33 4.26 -13.93
C THR A 135 -1.11 3.76 -13.84
N SER A 136 -2.06 4.52 -14.37
CA SER A 136 -3.47 4.09 -14.47
C SER A 136 -3.62 2.78 -15.24
N GLU A 137 -2.74 2.51 -16.21
CA GLU A 137 -2.71 1.25 -16.96
C GLU A 137 -2.27 0.08 -16.07
N THR A 138 -1.23 0.27 -15.25
CA THR A 138 -0.79 -0.74 -14.26
C THR A 138 -1.92 -1.08 -13.29
N VAL A 139 -2.65 -0.06 -12.79
CA VAL A 139 -3.80 -0.27 -11.89
C VAL A 139 -4.93 -1.00 -12.59
N ARG A 140 -5.22 -0.67 -13.86
CA ARG A 140 -6.24 -1.35 -14.64
C ARG A 140 -5.88 -2.81 -14.87
N SER A 141 -4.67 -3.09 -15.35
CA SER A 141 -4.19 -4.45 -15.59
C SER A 141 -4.23 -5.31 -14.33
N ALA A 142 -3.78 -4.76 -13.20
CA ALA A 142 -3.84 -5.44 -11.91
C ALA A 142 -5.29 -5.71 -11.46
N TYR A 143 -6.20 -4.75 -11.68
CA TYR A 143 -7.63 -4.94 -11.39
C TYR A 143 -8.22 -6.06 -12.26
N ASP A 144 -7.98 -5.99 -13.57
CA ASP A 144 -8.51 -6.96 -14.52
C ASP A 144 -7.99 -8.38 -14.22
N SER A 145 -6.70 -8.51 -13.87
CA SER A 145 -6.10 -9.81 -13.56
C SER A 145 -6.46 -10.41 -12.20
N THR A 146 -6.82 -9.57 -11.22
CA THR A 146 -7.02 -10.03 -9.83
C THR A 146 -8.49 -10.11 -9.44
N ILE A 147 -9.32 -9.22 -9.97
CA ILE A 147 -10.70 -9.04 -9.54
C ILE A 147 -11.70 -9.61 -10.54
N LEU A 148 -11.39 -9.53 -11.85
CA LEU A 148 -12.30 -10.07 -12.85
C LEU A 148 -12.10 -11.57 -13.04
N ASP A 149 -13.19 -12.28 -13.29
CA ASP A 149 -13.14 -13.69 -13.68
C ASP A 149 -12.48 -13.83 -15.06
N GLN A 150 -11.28 -14.38 -15.07
CA GLN A 150 -10.44 -14.54 -16.28
C GLN A 150 -11.13 -15.42 -17.33
N SER A 151 -11.93 -16.40 -16.91
CA SER A 151 -12.66 -17.29 -17.84
C SER A 151 -13.74 -16.58 -18.65
N SER A 152 -14.15 -15.39 -18.19
CA SER A 152 -15.20 -14.59 -18.80
C SER A 152 -14.67 -13.50 -19.76
N LEU A 153 -13.34 -13.28 -19.83
CA LEU A 153 -12.76 -12.16 -20.55
C LEU A 153 -12.64 -12.37 -22.07
N ASP A 154 -12.84 -13.59 -22.57
CA ASP A 154 -12.67 -13.94 -23.99
C ASP A 154 -13.74 -13.35 -24.91
N SER A 155 -14.81 -12.78 -24.37
CA SER A 155 -15.86 -12.13 -25.13
C SER A 155 -16.29 -10.79 -24.52
N PRO A 156 -16.73 -9.81 -25.35
CA PRO A 156 -17.23 -8.53 -24.84
C PRO A 156 -18.38 -8.67 -23.85
N THR A 157 -19.29 -9.60 -24.09
CA THR A 157 -20.45 -9.88 -23.21
C THR A 157 -20.00 -10.52 -21.89
N GLY A 158 -19.02 -11.44 -21.93
CA GLY A 158 -18.43 -12.06 -20.75
C GLY A 158 -17.70 -11.03 -19.90
N LYS A 159 -16.91 -10.16 -20.53
CA LYS A 159 -16.22 -9.07 -19.82
C LYS A 159 -17.20 -8.13 -19.12
N ALA A 160 -18.26 -7.69 -19.78
CA ALA A 160 -19.28 -6.84 -19.18
C ALA A 160 -19.97 -7.51 -17.98
N LYS A 161 -20.23 -8.82 -18.06
CA LYS A 161 -20.77 -9.61 -16.96
C LYS A 161 -19.79 -9.70 -15.78
N ALA A 162 -18.52 -9.96 -16.03
CA ALA A 162 -17.47 -10.01 -14.99
C ALA A 162 -17.31 -8.65 -14.30
N GLU A 163 -17.33 -7.55 -15.06
CA GLU A 163 -17.28 -6.18 -14.51
C GLU A 163 -18.50 -5.87 -13.63
N ALA A 164 -19.71 -6.27 -14.03
CA ALA A 164 -20.93 -6.08 -13.25
C ALA A 164 -20.88 -6.91 -11.94
N GLN A 165 -20.46 -8.16 -12.02
CA GLN A 165 -20.34 -9.04 -10.86
C GLN A 165 -19.26 -8.56 -9.88
N ALA A 166 -18.14 -8.07 -10.38
CA ALA A 166 -17.10 -7.45 -9.58
C ALA A 166 -17.59 -6.18 -8.88
N ALA A 167 -18.38 -5.35 -9.59
CA ALA A 167 -18.95 -4.14 -9.01
C ALA A 167 -19.94 -4.45 -7.86
N GLU A 168 -20.79 -5.45 -8.03
CA GLU A 168 -21.71 -5.94 -6.98
C GLU A 168 -20.92 -6.45 -5.77
N THR A 169 -19.93 -7.32 -5.98
CA THR A 169 -19.09 -7.85 -4.91
C THR A 169 -18.35 -6.76 -4.13
N LEU A 170 -17.79 -5.76 -4.84
CA LEU A 170 -17.08 -4.64 -4.21
C LEU A 170 -18.02 -3.72 -3.42
N ASP A 171 -19.26 -3.52 -3.89
CA ASP A 171 -20.25 -2.76 -3.15
C ASP A 171 -20.73 -3.52 -1.92
N ASP A 172 -21.00 -4.79 -2.03
CA ASP A 172 -21.47 -5.64 -0.92
C ASP A 172 -20.42 -5.75 0.20
N LEU A 173 -19.18 -6.05 -0.15
CA LEU A 173 -18.13 -6.28 0.84
C LEU A 173 -17.56 -4.98 1.43
N TYR A 174 -17.39 -3.96 0.61
CA TYR A 174 -16.64 -2.75 0.98
C TYR A 174 -17.43 -1.45 0.85
N GLY A 175 -18.61 -1.46 0.20
CA GLY A 175 -19.34 -0.25 -0.15
C GLY A 175 -18.59 0.63 -1.15
N LEU A 176 -17.79 0.03 -2.02
CA LEU A 176 -16.94 0.74 -2.96
C LEU A 176 -17.29 0.42 -4.41
N ARG A 177 -17.41 1.47 -5.23
CA ARG A 177 -17.45 1.31 -6.69
C ARG A 177 -16.07 0.90 -7.23
N PRO A 178 -15.97 0.22 -8.38
CA PRO A 178 -14.70 -0.21 -8.99
C PRO A 178 -13.66 0.90 -9.12
N SER A 179 -14.06 2.13 -9.48
CA SER A 179 -13.16 3.28 -9.57
C SER A 179 -12.59 3.70 -8.21
N GLN A 180 -13.40 3.63 -7.16
CA GLN A 180 -12.98 3.93 -5.79
C GLN A 180 -12.02 2.85 -5.26
N PHE A 181 -12.31 1.58 -5.54
CA PHE A 181 -11.43 0.47 -5.19
C PHE A 181 -10.07 0.59 -5.87
N LYS A 182 -10.05 0.85 -7.19
CA LYS A 182 -8.80 1.09 -7.94
C LYS A 182 -7.94 2.19 -7.32
N ASN A 183 -8.55 3.32 -6.95
CA ASN A 183 -7.80 4.48 -6.47
C ASN A 183 -7.45 4.41 -4.98
N ARG A 184 -8.30 3.84 -4.13
CA ARG A 184 -8.14 3.86 -2.67
C ARG A 184 -7.50 2.61 -2.10
N VAL A 185 -7.59 1.49 -2.82
CA VAL A 185 -7.08 0.20 -2.37
C VAL A 185 -5.96 -0.29 -3.26
N LEU A 186 -6.23 -0.47 -4.56
CA LEU A 186 -5.29 -1.12 -5.46
C LEU A 186 -4.07 -0.26 -5.79
N HIS A 187 -4.25 1.02 -6.06
CA HIS A 187 -3.14 1.93 -6.37
C HIS A 187 -2.13 2.05 -5.20
N PRO A 188 -2.54 2.32 -3.94
CA PRO A 188 -1.62 2.31 -2.80
C PRO A 188 -0.97 0.94 -2.57
N PHE A 189 -1.71 -0.15 -2.76
CA PHE A 189 -1.16 -1.50 -2.67
C PHE A 189 -0.02 -1.75 -3.67
N LEU A 190 -0.21 -1.36 -4.93
CA LEU A 190 0.82 -1.49 -5.96
C LEU A 190 2.04 -0.61 -5.70
N ILE A 191 1.85 0.60 -5.16
CA ILE A 191 2.98 1.44 -4.70
C ILE A 191 3.77 0.70 -3.63
N ARG A 192 3.09 0.17 -2.60
CA ARG A 192 3.75 -0.55 -1.51
C ARG A 192 4.49 -1.79 -2.02
N GLN A 193 3.89 -2.56 -2.92
CA GLN A 193 4.50 -3.74 -3.51
C GLN A 193 5.80 -3.40 -4.27
N LYS A 194 5.77 -2.36 -5.10
CA LYS A 194 6.98 -1.90 -5.82
C LYS A 194 8.03 -1.33 -4.87
N LEU A 195 7.60 -0.63 -3.84
CA LEU A 195 8.48 -0.07 -2.83
C LEU A 195 9.15 -1.18 -1.99
N GLU A 196 8.39 -2.21 -1.62
CA GLU A 196 8.94 -3.40 -0.96
C GLU A 196 10.09 -4.02 -1.78
N GLN A 197 9.85 -4.23 -3.08
CA GLN A 197 10.87 -4.74 -3.99
C GLN A 197 12.11 -3.82 -4.09
N ALA A 198 11.88 -2.51 -4.16
CA ALA A 198 12.96 -1.53 -4.23
C ALA A 198 13.82 -1.55 -2.95
N ILE A 199 13.17 -1.56 -1.78
CA ILE A 199 13.83 -1.63 -0.46
C ILE A 199 14.62 -2.94 -0.30
N GLN A 200 14.04 -4.07 -0.68
CA GLN A 200 14.70 -5.38 -0.62
C GLN A 200 15.93 -5.45 -1.54
N ASN A 201 15.93 -4.70 -2.63
CA ASN A 201 17.03 -4.64 -3.59
C ASN A 201 18.04 -3.51 -3.32
N ASP A 202 17.75 -2.60 -2.42
CA ASP A 202 18.64 -1.51 -2.03
C ASP A 202 19.85 -2.06 -1.27
N VAL A 203 21.02 -2.00 -1.91
CA VAL A 203 22.27 -2.58 -1.38
C VAL A 203 22.77 -1.83 -0.14
N GLU A 204 22.64 -0.50 -0.12
CA GLU A 204 23.08 0.32 1.01
C GLU A 204 22.19 0.05 2.23
N LEU A 205 20.87 0.06 2.04
CA LEU A 205 19.92 -0.19 3.09
C LEU A 205 20.07 -1.59 3.69
N ASN A 206 20.42 -2.58 2.87
CA ASN A 206 20.59 -3.97 3.29
C ASN A 206 22.03 -4.37 3.61
N ALA A 207 22.97 -3.42 3.66
CA ALA A 207 24.38 -3.72 3.91
C ALA A 207 24.61 -4.48 5.24
N GLU A 208 23.94 -4.09 6.31
CA GLU A 208 24.04 -4.78 7.61
C GLU A 208 23.42 -6.19 7.58
N LYS A 209 22.36 -6.40 6.80
CA LYS A 209 21.75 -7.72 6.58
C LYS A 209 22.72 -8.64 5.82
N TYR A 210 23.37 -8.11 4.79
CA TYR A 210 24.37 -8.85 4.05
C TYR A 210 25.57 -9.20 4.94
N LYS A 211 26.12 -8.27 5.72
CA LYS A 211 27.19 -8.53 6.70
C LYS A 211 26.80 -9.60 7.73
N LYS A 212 25.54 -9.64 8.16
CA LYS A 212 25.05 -10.69 9.04
C LYS A 212 25.14 -12.08 8.38
N ALA A 213 24.77 -12.18 7.09
CA ALA A 213 24.91 -13.41 6.33
C ALA A 213 26.40 -13.78 6.08
N GLU A 214 27.28 -12.79 5.84
CA GLU A 214 28.73 -13.01 5.75
C GLU A 214 29.32 -13.54 7.05
N ALA A 215 28.91 -13.01 8.19
CA ALA A 215 29.33 -13.48 9.50
C ALA A 215 28.92 -14.94 9.72
N ALA A 216 27.66 -15.31 9.39
CA ALA A 216 27.21 -16.68 9.45
C ALA A 216 28.05 -17.62 8.59
N LEU A 217 28.29 -17.25 7.33
CA LEU A 217 29.13 -18.01 6.41
C LEU A 217 30.57 -18.17 6.93
N SER A 218 31.15 -17.11 7.50
CA SER A 218 32.49 -17.12 8.09
C SER A 218 32.59 -18.10 9.25
N GLU A 219 31.60 -18.14 10.14
CA GLU A 219 31.58 -19.07 11.25
C GLU A 219 31.43 -20.54 10.80
N LEU A 220 30.65 -20.79 9.75
CA LEU A 220 30.57 -22.11 9.14
C LEU A 220 31.91 -22.56 8.52
N LYS A 221 32.61 -21.65 7.84
CA LYS A 221 33.96 -21.90 7.28
C LYS A 221 34.98 -22.13 8.38
N ALA A 222 34.81 -21.51 9.55
CA ALA A 222 35.64 -21.77 10.72
C ALA A 222 35.33 -23.10 11.44
N GLY A 223 34.39 -23.90 10.94
CA GLY A 223 34.06 -25.23 11.44
C GLY A 223 33.01 -25.28 12.55
N LYS A 224 32.32 -24.16 12.85
CA LYS A 224 31.18 -24.21 13.77
C LYS A 224 30.06 -25.07 13.24
N ALA A 225 29.31 -25.73 14.13
CA ALA A 225 28.19 -26.56 13.77
C ALA A 225 27.09 -25.72 13.10
N PHE A 226 26.53 -26.20 11.99
CA PHE A 226 25.49 -25.47 11.23
C PHE A 226 24.30 -25.08 12.12
N LYS A 227 23.87 -25.98 13.00
CA LYS A 227 22.80 -25.75 13.95
C LYS A 227 23.05 -24.52 14.83
N ASP A 228 24.26 -24.38 15.38
CA ASP A 228 24.58 -23.28 16.31
C ASP A 228 24.61 -21.94 15.58
N VAL A 229 25.16 -21.93 14.35
CA VAL A 229 25.17 -20.76 13.49
C VAL A 229 23.75 -20.39 13.05
N ALA A 230 22.92 -21.38 12.68
CA ALA A 230 21.53 -21.13 12.30
C ALA A 230 20.72 -20.55 13.46
N LEU A 231 20.88 -21.05 14.68
CA LEU A 231 20.23 -20.50 15.87
C LEU A 231 20.62 -19.04 16.17
N THR A 232 21.87 -18.66 15.80
CA THR A 232 22.39 -17.29 16.04
C THR A 232 21.98 -16.29 14.96
N TYR A 233 21.99 -16.73 13.70
CA TYR A 233 21.92 -15.80 12.58
C TYR A 233 20.62 -15.90 11.77
N SER A 234 19.96 -17.06 11.75
CA SER A 234 18.77 -17.25 10.93
C SER A 234 17.58 -16.45 11.45
N GLU A 235 16.89 -15.79 10.53
CA GLU A 235 15.63 -15.08 10.76
C GLU A 235 14.42 -15.89 10.27
N ASP A 236 14.61 -17.15 9.90
CA ASP A 236 13.51 -18.10 9.70
C ASP A 236 12.99 -18.57 11.06
N SER A 237 11.68 -18.38 11.29
CA SER A 237 11.02 -18.78 12.55
C SER A 237 11.17 -20.28 12.87
N ASN A 238 11.28 -21.12 11.84
CA ASN A 238 11.46 -22.56 12.02
C ASN A 238 12.90 -22.92 12.37
N ALA A 239 13.89 -22.11 12.00
CA ALA A 239 15.29 -22.38 12.30
C ALA A 239 15.58 -22.45 13.80
N ALA A 240 14.87 -21.67 14.62
CA ALA A 240 14.99 -21.72 16.08
C ALA A 240 14.61 -23.08 16.67
N ALA A 241 13.65 -23.79 16.06
CA ALA A 241 13.21 -25.12 16.51
C ALA A 241 14.06 -26.26 15.90
N THR A 242 14.51 -26.08 14.64
CA THR A 242 15.15 -27.14 13.85
C THR A 242 16.67 -27.00 13.71
N GLY A 243 17.24 -25.84 14.12
CA GLY A 243 18.65 -25.54 13.87
C GLY A 243 18.96 -25.40 12.38
N GLY A 244 18.01 -24.88 11.60
CA GLY A 244 18.13 -24.66 10.17
C GLY A 244 17.75 -25.87 9.29
N GLU A 245 17.35 -27.00 9.86
CA GLU A 245 16.94 -28.19 9.08
C GLU A 245 15.65 -27.91 8.31
N ARG A 246 15.69 -28.16 7.00
CA ARG A 246 14.55 -28.03 6.08
C ARG A 246 13.99 -29.41 5.65
N GLY A 247 14.73 -30.47 5.96
CA GLY A 247 14.39 -31.82 5.55
C GLY A 247 14.69 -32.10 4.07
N MET A 248 14.03 -33.11 3.53
CA MET A 248 14.16 -33.53 2.12
C MET A 248 13.30 -32.61 1.25
N ILE A 249 13.93 -31.82 0.39
CA ILE A 249 13.29 -30.86 -0.51
C ILE A 249 13.37 -31.35 -1.95
N GLY A 250 12.23 -31.42 -2.62
CA GLY A 250 12.12 -31.69 -4.06
C GLY A 250 12.26 -30.44 -4.92
N ARG A 251 12.40 -30.64 -6.24
CA ARG A 251 12.42 -29.54 -7.20
C ARG A 251 11.08 -28.79 -7.24
N GLY A 252 11.14 -27.48 -7.52
CA GLY A 252 9.98 -26.57 -7.62
C GLY A 252 9.43 -26.10 -6.28
N LEU A 253 10.10 -26.41 -5.14
CA LEU A 253 9.66 -26.02 -3.80
C LEU A 253 10.45 -24.84 -3.20
N LEU A 254 11.52 -24.41 -3.85
CA LEU A 254 12.38 -23.31 -3.42
C LEU A 254 12.36 -22.17 -4.44
N PRO A 255 12.71 -20.93 -4.04
CA PRO A 255 13.00 -19.87 -4.99
C PRO A 255 14.03 -20.34 -6.03
N PRO A 256 13.94 -19.94 -7.30
CA PRO A 256 14.79 -20.45 -8.38
C PRO A 256 16.29 -20.38 -8.09
N GLU A 257 16.75 -19.26 -7.50
CA GLU A 257 18.16 -19.04 -7.18
C GLU A 257 18.64 -19.97 -6.05
N VAL A 258 17.78 -20.18 -5.05
CA VAL A 258 18.03 -21.07 -3.92
C VAL A 258 18.02 -22.52 -4.37
N GLU A 259 17.05 -22.89 -5.22
CA GLU A 259 16.96 -24.23 -5.80
C GLU A 259 18.21 -24.55 -6.64
N ALA A 260 18.58 -23.63 -7.55
CA ALA A 260 19.76 -23.84 -8.38
C ALA A 260 21.03 -24.04 -7.54
N ALA A 261 21.21 -23.25 -6.47
CA ALA A 261 22.35 -23.39 -5.57
C ALA A 261 22.28 -24.73 -4.78
N ALA A 262 21.13 -25.05 -4.18
CA ALA A 262 20.98 -26.26 -3.35
C ALA A 262 21.23 -27.53 -4.17
N PHE A 263 20.68 -27.63 -5.37
CA PHE A 263 20.85 -28.83 -6.22
C PHE A 263 22.24 -28.92 -6.90
N ALA A 264 23.04 -27.86 -6.91
CA ALA A 264 24.41 -27.88 -7.36
C ALA A 264 25.40 -28.39 -6.27
N LEU A 265 25.08 -28.23 -4.97
CA LEU A 265 25.96 -28.61 -3.86
C LEU A 265 26.09 -30.11 -3.72
N SER A 266 27.29 -30.58 -3.40
CA SER A 266 27.56 -31.95 -2.97
C SER A 266 27.18 -32.19 -1.50
N PRO A 267 26.88 -33.43 -1.06
CA PRO A 267 26.69 -33.71 0.35
C PRO A 267 27.88 -33.28 1.21
N GLY A 268 27.60 -32.52 2.27
CA GLY A 268 28.59 -31.89 3.16
C GLY A 268 29.02 -30.49 2.74
N GLU A 269 28.71 -30.08 1.52
CA GLU A 269 29.11 -28.78 0.99
C GLU A 269 28.19 -27.63 1.46
N THR A 270 28.80 -26.45 1.71
CA THR A 270 28.10 -25.21 2.07
C THR A 270 28.20 -24.20 0.91
N SER A 271 27.11 -23.55 0.56
CA SER A 271 27.07 -22.55 -0.51
C SER A 271 27.84 -21.27 -0.17
N SER A 272 28.12 -20.46 -1.18
CA SER A 272 28.25 -19.02 -0.99
C SER A 272 26.90 -18.41 -0.54
N ILE A 273 26.89 -17.09 -0.24
CA ILE A 273 25.61 -16.37 0.01
C ILE A 273 24.81 -16.33 -1.28
N VAL A 274 23.58 -16.87 -1.22
CA VAL A 274 22.62 -16.85 -2.31
C VAL A 274 21.58 -15.75 -2.02
N LYS A 275 21.36 -14.82 -2.95
CA LYS A 275 20.32 -13.80 -2.83
C LYS A 275 19.06 -14.27 -3.54
N SER A 276 17.91 -14.15 -2.88
CA SER A 276 16.57 -14.31 -3.46
C SER A 276 15.66 -13.17 -3.01
N ALA A 277 14.40 -13.18 -3.45
CA ALA A 277 13.38 -12.26 -2.95
C ALA A 277 13.09 -12.42 -1.44
N LEU A 278 13.41 -13.58 -0.84
CA LEU A 278 13.24 -13.82 0.60
C LEU A 278 14.40 -13.28 1.44
N GLY A 279 15.56 -13.06 0.84
CA GLY A 279 16.75 -12.56 1.52
C GLY A 279 18.06 -13.20 1.10
N TYR A 280 18.99 -13.27 2.05
CA TYR A 280 20.30 -13.85 1.90
C TYR A 280 20.33 -15.24 2.56
N HIS A 281 20.63 -16.24 1.76
CA HIS A 281 20.63 -17.64 2.16
C HIS A 281 22.05 -18.19 2.23
N VAL A 282 22.34 -18.95 3.28
CA VAL A 282 23.50 -19.85 3.34
C VAL A 282 22.97 -21.26 3.47
N LEU A 283 23.31 -22.10 2.49
CA LEU A 283 22.77 -23.43 2.32
C LEU A 283 23.82 -24.50 2.61
N ARG A 284 23.40 -25.64 3.16
CA ARG A 284 24.22 -26.87 3.22
C ARG A 284 23.39 -28.05 2.82
N VAL A 285 23.87 -28.87 1.92
CA VAL A 285 23.27 -30.14 1.58
C VAL A 285 23.95 -31.25 2.40
N THR A 286 23.17 -32.05 3.13
CA THR A 286 23.69 -33.16 3.94
C THR A 286 23.43 -34.53 3.30
N GLY A 287 22.51 -34.59 2.34
CA GLY A 287 22.18 -35.84 1.61
C GLY A 287 21.46 -35.51 0.29
N ARG A 288 21.42 -36.49 -0.59
CA ARG A 288 20.73 -36.44 -1.89
C ARG A 288 19.94 -37.69 -2.15
N GLN A 289 18.86 -37.57 -2.87
CA GLN A 289 18.11 -38.67 -3.46
C GLN A 289 18.12 -38.53 -4.98
N GLU A 290 18.53 -39.56 -5.67
CA GLU A 290 18.56 -39.64 -7.12
C GLU A 290 17.45 -40.52 -7.65
N SER A 291 16.90 -40.17 -8.79
CA SER A 291 15.98 -41.01 -9.57
C SER A 291 16.42 -40.91 -11.03
N ASP A 292 16.63 -42.05 -11.66
CA ASP A 292 17.07 -42.18 -13.07
C ASP A 292 18.37 -41.38 -13.38
N GLY A 293 19.32 -41.34 -12.43
CA GLY A 293 20.58 -40.60 -12.58
C GLY A 293 20.48 -39.10 -12.42
N VAL A 294 19.31 -38.59 -12.01
CA VAL A 294 19.07 -37.13 -11.75
C VAL A 294 18.78 -36.92 -10.28
N VAL A 295 19.42 -35.93 -9.67
CA VAL A 295 19.10 -35.50 -8.30
C VAL A 295 17.69 -34.99 -8.24
N SER A 296 16.80 -35.73 -7.58
CA SER A 296 15.37 -35.44 -7.44
C SER A 296 15.04 -34.70 -6.14
N LYS A 297 15.79 -34.99 -5.06
CA LYS A 297 15.64 -34.31 -3.75
C LYS A 297 17.00 -34.09 -3.09
N VAL A 298 17.06 -33.08 -2.23
CA VAL A 298 18.22 -32.78 -1.38
C VAL A 298 17.80 -32.64 0.08
N GLN A 299 18.62 -33.19 0.99
CA GLN A 299 18.49 -32.94 2.42
C GLN A 299 19.16 -31.60 2.72
N LEU A 300 18.35 -30.59 3.04
CA LEU A 300 18.77 -29.22 3.09
C LEU A 300 18.82 -28.66 4.51
N GLN A 301 19.88 -27.93 4.82
CA GLN A 301 19.99 -26.99 5.92
C GLN A 301 20.07 -25.56 5.35
N GLU A 302 19.42 -24.60 6.01
CA GLU A 302 19.33 -23.23 5.55
C GLU A 302 19.48 -22.24 6.71
N ILE A 303 20.28 -21.19 6.49
CA ILE A 303 20.30 -19.97 7.27
C ILE A 303 19.74 -18.88 6.36
N LEU A 304 18.66 -18.22 6.80
CA LEU A 304 18.01 -17.12 6.09
C LEU A 304 18.19 -15.82 6.89
N VAL A 305 18.79 -14.82 6.26
CA VAL A 305 18.79 -13.44 6.76
C VAL A 305 17.88 -12.61 5.87
N ARG A 306 16.76 -12.15 6.41
CA ARG A 306 15.75 -11.40 5.66
C ARG A 306 16.25 -9.99 5.33
N PRO A 307 15.89 -9.41 4.18
CA PRO A 307 16.16 -8.01 3.89
C PRO A 307 15.32 -7.12 4.82
N VAL A 308 15.61 -5.83 4.79
CA VAL A 308 14.77 -4.83 5.45
C VAL A 308 13.36 -4.93 4.89
N GLN A 309 12.38 -5.08 5.78
CA GLN A 309 10.97 -5.14 5.42
C GLN A 309 10.38 -3.73 5.37
N LEU A 310 9.50 -3.46 4.42
CA LEU A 310 8.90 -2.12 4.26
C LEU A 310 8.18 -1.66 5.53
N ASP A 311 7.42 -2.53 6.19
CA ASP A 311 6.67 -2.15 7.39
C ASP A 311 7.59 -1.75 8.55
N ASP A 312 8.70 -2.47 8.75
CA ASP A 312 9.72 -2.14 9.77
C ASP A 312 10.41 -0.81 9.42
N TYR A 313 10.69 -0.60 8.14
CA TYR A 313 11.29 0.64 7.67
C TYR A 313 10.34 1.83 7.85
N LEU A 314 9.06 1.68 7.53
CA LEU A 314 8.04 2.72 7.74
C LEU A 314 7.82 3.01 9.22
N GLU A 315 7.85 2.00 10.10
CA GLU A 315 7.81 2.21 11.55
C GLU A 315 9.01 3.00 12.06
N ALA A 316 10.20 2.74 11.52
CA ALA A 316 11.40 3.53 11.85
C ALA A 316 11.27 4.97 11.33
N GLN A 317 10.82 5.17 10.09
CA GLN A 317 10.58 6.50 9.51
C GLN A 317 9.53 7.29 10.31
N LYS A 318 8.45 6.65 10.74
CA LYS A 318 7.40 7.27 11.54
C LYS A 318 7.92 7.89 12.85
N LYS A 319 8.97 7.32 13.46
CA LYS A 319 9.58 7.86 14.69
C LYS A 319 10.31 9.19 14.47
N THR A 320 10.75 9.45 13.26
CA THR A 320 11.53 10.65 12.88
C THR A 320 10.73 11.66 12.07
N ALA A 321 9.59 11.25 11.51
CA ALA A 321 8.71 12.08 10.70
C ALA A 321 8.03 13.18 11.53
N SER A 322 7.77 14.32 10.92
CA SER A 322 6.95 15.37 11.50
C SER A 322 5.47 15.00 11.35
N ILE A 323 4.83 14.56 12.43
CA ILE A 323 3.44 14.12 12.42
C ILE A 323 2.61 15.00 13.35
N THR A 324 1.57 15.64 12.79
CA THR A 324 0.55 16.35 13.55
C THR A 324 -0.80 15.70 13.32
N ILE A 325 -1.47 15.29 14.39
CA ILE A 325 -2.77 14.62 14.36
C ILE A 325 -3.84 15.60 14.86
N PHE A 326 -4.96 15.69 14.16
CA PHE A 326 -6.08 16.56 14.49
C PHE A 326 -7.25 15.71 14.99
N GLY A 327 -7.71 15.94 16.19
CA GLY A 327 -8.87 15.38 16.94
C GLY A 327 -9.50 14.05 16.46
N HIS A 328 -9.56 13.08 17.33
CA HIS A 328 -10.18 11.76 17.08
C HIS A 328 -11.18 11.41 18.18
#